data_b6e828cf8dfeaa5f4dd04a3aee2a604b
#
_entry.id   b6e828cf8dfeaa5f4dd04a3aee2a604b
#
_cell.length_a   1.000
_cell.length_b   1.000
_cell.length_c   1.000
_cell.angle_alpha   90.00
_cell.angle_beta   90.00
_cell.angle_gamma   90.00
#
_symmetry.space_group_name_H-M   'P 1'
#
loop_
_entity.id
_entity.type
_entity.pdbx_description
1 polymer ?
#
loop_
_entity_poly.entity_id
_entity_poly.type
_entity_poly.pdbx_seq_one_letter_code
_entity_poly.pdbx_strand_id
1 'polypeptide(L)'
;MNVNGFLESRNTVPNGSINHWRFAAAEKTPDFPKNLRVLIYSQDGYGLGHLRRNLSITTQIKQLCPSASVLIIVDSPVAPFFELPPLCDFIKIPTMVKIDYGVWASNRLNMTSSELLPVRADMITNIALSFQPHVFLVDHMPHGALGELTEPIKQIKQLSPHTRMVLGLRDILGGPEDIFKQWKLEGAYDVAEKYYDKVLIYGSPEIFHSAEEYFFSEQMLKKTTYCGFVCRDDTPKEFSNSQLKKLLPNNNLPLLLVTGGGGHDANSFMDIFLDTVNLLKSKLAFQAIVSSGPFMQTEQIQALRDKAKGFPVAVESLGNDAIHFLKRADLLISMAGYNTTSEIMRFRKNAIIIPRPGPSAEQTIRTRLLTDRNMFAAIHPNDLTPERLAETITERLKGGSTLDDSNVPDMFGARNAAFTILNSVSATAESEV
;
A
#
# COMPACT_ATOMS: atom_id res chain seq x y z
N MET A 1 -11.49 10.62 -33.23
CA MET A 1 -10.58 9.54 -33.68
C MET A 1 -10.84 8.33 -32.78
N ASN A 2 -11.16 7.22 -33.40
CA ASN A 2 -11.79 6.05 -32.80
C ASN A 2 -10.80 5.28 -31.92
N VAL A 3 -11.06 5.15 -30.62
CA VAL A 3 -10.20 4.48 -29.61
C VAL A 3 -10.39 2.95 -29.62
N ASN A 4 -11.30 2.42 -30.42
CA ASN A 4 -11.64 0.97 -30.44
C ASN A 4 -10.73 0.10 -31.33
N GLY A 5 -9.73 0.65 -31.99
CA GLY A 5 -8.85 -0.08 -32.91
C GLY A 5 -7.56 -0.66 -32.29
N PHE A 6 -7.25 -0.38 -31.02
CA PHE A 6 -5.96 -0.73 -30.43
C PHE A 6 -5.98 -2.00 -29.53
N LEU A 7 -7.14 -2.58 -29.28
CA LEU A 7 -7.30 -3.70 -28.35
C LEU A 7 -7.39 -5.09 -29.02
N GLU A 8 -7.45 -5.18 -30.34
CA GLU A 8 -7.67 -6.48 -31.03
C GLU A 8 -6.41 -7.16 -31.60
N SER A 9 -5.21 -6.61 -31.49
CA SER A 9 -4.01 -7.18 -32.14
C SER A 9 -2.89 -7.69 -31.23
N ARG A 10 -3.16 -8.00 -29.96
CA ARG A 10 -2.12 -8.52 -29.04
C ARG A 10 -2.46 -9.87 -28.41
N ASN A 11 -2.72 -10.88 -29.25
CA ASN A 11 -2.77 -12.28 -28.82
C ASN A 11 -1.60 -13.06 -29.41
N THR A 12 -0.37 -12.83 -28.95
CA THR A 12 0.74 -13.81 -28.99
C THR A 12 1.84 -13.30 -28.08
N VAL A 13 1.83 -13.75 -26.81
CA VAL A 13 2.96 -13.58 -25.89
C VAL A 13 3.94 -14.71 -26.14
N PRO A 14 5.24 -14.45 -26.37
CA PRO A 14 6.26 -15.49 -26.33
C PRO A 14 6.36 -16.03 -24.91
N ASN A 15 6.32 -17.35 -24.75
CA ASN A 15 6.55 -18.09 -23.50
C ASN A 15 8.00 -17.86 -22.99
N GLY A 16 8.30 -16.68 -22.47
CA GLY A 16 9.47 -16.41 -21.67
C GLY A 16 9.07 -16.56 -20.19
N SER A 17 9.67 -17.54 -19.53
CA SER A 17 9.42 -17.94 -18.15
C SER A 17 9.44 -16.75 -17.18
N ILE A 18 8.25 -16.18 -16.87
CA ILE A 18 8.06 -15.32 -15.70
C ILE A 18 8.13 -16.27 -14.50
N ASN A 19 9.12 -16.09 -13.65
CA ASN A 19 9.34 -16.93 -12.48
C ASN A 19 8.18 -16.72 -11.47
N HIS A 20 7.19 -17.61 -11.52
CA HIS A 20 6.18 -17.76 -10.48
C HIS A 20 6.77 -18.56 -9.31
N TRP A 21 7.24 -17.86 -8.28
CA TRP A 21 7.72 -18.51 -7.06
C TRP A 21 6.54 -18.90 -6.17
N ARG A 22 6.07 -20.16 -6.33
CA ARG A 22 5.36 -20.85 -5.24
C ARG A 22 6.43 -21.50 -4.35
N PHE A 23 6.73 -20.89 -3.20
CA PHE A 23 7.62 -21.51 -2.24
C PHE A 23 6.98 -22.77 -1.66
N ALA A 24 7.51 -23.92 -2.04
CA ALA A 24 7.35 -25.14 -1.26
C ALA A 24 7.99 -24.92 0.10
N ALA A 25 7.28 -25.30 1.17
CA ALA A 25 7.81 -25.31 2.54
C ALA A 25 9.06 -26.21 2.57
N ALA A 26 10.22 -25.63 2.94
CA ALA A 26 11.51 -26.27 3.22
C ALA A 26 12.63 -25.98 2.18
N GLU A 27 12.94 -24.70 1.95
CA GLU A 27 14.32 -24.37 1.58
C GLU A 27 15.05 -23.91 2.84
N LYS A 28 16.28 -24.45 3.05
CA LYS A 28 17.19 -23.97 4.12
C LYS A 28 17.31 -22.46 3.98
N THR A 29 17.06 -21.73 5.07
CA THR A 29 17.33 -20.29 5.11
C THR A 29 18.80 -20.07 4.70
N PRO A 30 19.07 -19.23 3.67
CA PRO A 30 20.45 -18.92 3.28
C PRO A 30 21.24 -18.38 4.47
N ASP A 31 22.53 -18.62 4.51
CA ASP A 31 23.41 -18.04 5.53
C ASP A 31 23.63 -16.56 5.20
N PHE A 32 22.95 -15.70 5.94
CA PHE A 32 23.03 -14.25 5.76
C PHE A 32 24.18 -13.66 6.58
N PRO A 33 24.77 -12.52 6.15
CA PRO A 33 25.78 -11.82 6.94
C PRO A 33 25.31 -11.56 8.37
N LYS A 34 26.13 -11.85 9.37
CA LYS A 34 25.78 -11.70 10.81
C LYS A 34 25.34 -10.26 11.18
N ASN A 35 25.82 -9.26 10.46
CA ASN A 35 25.55 -7.85 10.69
C ASN A 35 24.82 -7.22 9.49
N LEU A 36 23.87 -7.93 8.89
CA LEU A 36 23.11 -7.43 7.75
C LEU A 36 22.42 -6.11 8.10
N ARG A 37 22.60 -5.09 7.27
CA ARG A 37 21.96 -3.76 7.39
C ARG A 37 21.09 -3.48 6.18
N VAL A 38 19.83 -3.18 6.41
CA VAL A 38 18.86 -2.81 5.40
C VAL A 38 18.40 -1.38 5.66
N LEU A 39 18.56 -0.51 4.66
CA LEU A 39 18.02 0.85 4.66
C LEU A 39 16.77 0.86 3.80
N ILE A 40 15.70 1.52 4.26
CA ILE A 40 14.45 1.65 3.52
C ILE A 40 14.10 3.13 3.40
N TYR A 41 13.80 3.59 2.19
CA TYR A 41 13.23 4.92 1.96
C TYR A 41 11.72 4.78 1.77
N SER A 42 10.94 5.42 2.67
CA SER A 42 9.48 5.40 2.72
C SER A 42 8.92 6.81 2.73
N GLN A 43 8.33 7.23 1.60
CA GLN A 43 7.79 8.57 1.45
C GLN A 43 6.27 8.54 1.48
N ASP A 44 5.66 9.10 2.52
CA ASP A 44 4.22 8.98 2.80
C ASP A 44 3.49 10.31 3.00
N GLY A 45 4.11 11.46 2.96
CA GLY A 45 3.44 12.76 3.14
C GLY A 45 2.23 12.73 4.09
N TYR A 46 1.03 12.60 3.55
CA TYR A 46 -0.24 12.41 4.28
C TYR A 46 -0.77 10.97 4.27
N GLY A 47 -0.02 10.02 3.74
CA GLY A 47 -0.44 8.63 3.64
C GLY A 47 0.12 7.75 4.76
N LEU A 48 -0.38 6.52 4.80
CA LEU A 48 0.16 5.42 5.61
C LEU A 48 0.51 4.23 4.72
N GLY A 49 0.33 4.38 3.42
CA GLY A 49 0.39 3.28 2.47
C GLY A 49 1.78 2.68 2.35
N HIS A 50 2.76 3.52 2.15
CA HIS A 50 4.16 3.12 2.01
C HIS A 50 4.72 2.63 3.34
N LEU A 51 4.50 3.37 4.43
CA LEU A 51 4.96 3.00 5.75
C LEU A 51 4.43 1.62 6.18
N ARG A 52 3.12 1.38 6.07
CA ARG A 52 2.52 0.08 6.43
C ARG A 52 3.07 -1.07 5.60
N ARG A 53 3.26 -0.87 4.31
CA ARG A 53 3.85 -1.87 3.41
C ARG A 53 5.29 -2.16 3.80
N ASN A 54 6.11 -1.12 4.01
CA ASN A 54 7.49 -1.27 4.40
C ASN A 54 7.65 -1.92 5.78
N LEU A 55 6.77 -1.63 6.73
CA LEU A 55 6.71 -2.32 8.02
C LEU A 55 6.38 -3.81 7.89
N SER A 56 5.45 -4.15 6.98
CA SER A 56 5.14 -5.57 6.71
C SER A 56 6.34 -6.30 6.13
N ILE A 57 7.07 -5.68 5.19
CA ILE A 57 8.31 -6.23 4.62
C ILE A 57 9.40 -6.33 5.71
N THR A 58 9.56 -5.30 6.54
CA THR A 58 10.51 -5.28 7.67
C THR A 58 10.25 -6.42 8.64
N THR A 59 8.99 -6.66 9.00
CA THR A 59 8.60 -7.79 9.86
C THR A 59 9.03 -9.12 9.25
N GLN A 60 8.84 -9.31 7.95
CA GLN A 60 9.26 -10.53 7.25
C GLN A 60 10.78 -10.64 7.12
N ILE A 61 11.51 -9.53 6.91
CA ILE A 61 12.98 -9.52 6.97
C ILE A 61 13.45 -10.01 8.34
N LYS A 62 12.84 -9.54 9.44
CA LYS A 62 13.20 -9.96 10.80
C LYS A 62 12.83 -11.39 11.11
N GLN A 63 11.78 -11.95 10.52
CA GLN A 63 11.44 -13.37 10.63
C GLN A 63 12.44 -14.27 9.90
N LEU A 64 12.91 -13.85 8.71
CA LEU A 64 13.87 -14.60 7.91
C LEU A 64 15.32 -14.41 8.38
N CYS A 65 15.67 -13.23 8.87
CA CYS A 65 16.99 -12.86 9.35
C CYS A 65 16.88 -12.06 10.67
N PRO A 66 16.72 -12.71 11.84
CA PRO A 66 16.54 -12.05 13.14
C PRO A 66 17.66 -11.08 13.52
N SER A 67 18.89 -11.32 13.05
CA SER A 67 20.06 -10.48 13.32
C SER A 67 20.13 -9.21 12.46
N ALA A 68 19.32 -9.08 11.41
CA ALA A 68 19.34 -7.92 10.53
C ALA A 68 18.97 -6.64 11.29
N SER A 69 19.71 -5.56 11.04
CA SER A 69 19.35 -4.20 11.46
C SER A 69 18.63 -3.49 10.32
N VAL A 70 17.45 -2.94 10.58
CA VAL A 70 16.66 -2.23 9.58
C VAL A 70 16.45 -0.78 10.00
N LEU A 71 16.88 0.15 9.16
CA LEU A 71 16.69 1.57 9.37
C LEU A 71 15.75 2.12 8.31
N ILE A 72 14.67 2.80 8.72
CA ILE A 72 13.64 3.30 7.80
C ILE A 72 13.68 4.83 7.79
N ILE A 73 14.03 5.41 6.65
CA ILE A 73 13.90 6.85 6.41
C ILE A 73 12.43 7.12 6.11
N VAL A 74 11.79 7.94 6.93
CA VAL A 74 10.37 8.28 6.81
C VAL A 74 10.16 9.78 6.78
N ASP A 75 9.17 10.24 6.02
CA ASP A 75 8.68 11.60 6.10
C ASP A 75 7.28 11.72 6.72
N SER A 76 6.62 10.60 6.99
CA SER A 76 5.33 10.56 7.67
C SER A 76 5.40 11.10 9.10
N PRO A 77 4.53 12.05 9.48
CA PRO A 77 4.50 12.60 10.83
C PRO A 77 3.99 11.61 11.89
N VAL A 78 3.37 10.52 11.46
CA VAL A 78 2.79 9.49 12.35
C VAL A 78 3.65 8.23 12.46
N ALA A 79 4.81 8.18 11.82
CA ALA A 79 5.71 7.03 11.89
C ALA A 79 6.07 6.62 13.33
N PRO A 80 6.35 7.56 14.27
CA PRO A 80 6.70 7.21 15.65
C PRO A 80 5.60 6.46 16.44
N PHE A 81 4.35 6.45 15.94
CA PHE A 81 3.25 5.71 16.58
C PHE A 81 3.14 4.25 16.13
N PHE A 82 4.02 3.80 15.25
CA PHE A 82 4.08 2.41 14.82
C PHE A 82 5.12 1.65 15.63
N GLU A 83 4.73 0.47 16.10
CA GLU A 83 5.67 -0.46 16.75
C GLU A 83 6.63 -1.05 15.72
N LEU A 84 7.90 -1.13 16.07
CA LEU A 84 8.96 -1.73 15.27
C LEU A 84 9.41 -3.07 15.87
N PRO A 85 9.79 -4.04 15.03
CA PRO A 85 10.52 -5.22 15.48
C PRO A 85 11.86 -4.86 16.16
N PRO A 86 12.44 -5.76 16.98
CA PRO A 86 13.77 -5.56 17.53
C PRO A 86 14.83 -5.28 16.46
N LEU A 87 15.82 -4.43 16.75
CA LEU A 87 16.89 -3.99 15.86
C LEU A 87 16.38 -3.20 14.63
N CYS A 88 15.22 -2.58 14.75
CA CYS A 88 14.67 -1.66 13.74
C CYS A 88 14.47 -0.29 14.33
N ASP A 89 14.68 0.76 13.53
CA ASP A 89 14.46 2.15 13.95
C ASP A 89 14.03 3.04 12.78
N PHE A 90 13.54 4.24 13.10
CA PHE A 90 13.18 5.29 12.16
C PHE A 90 14.14 6.46 12.18
N ILE A 91 14.38 7.05 11.00
CA ILE A 91 14.89 8.41 10.88
C ILE A 91 13.83 9.25 10.19
N LYS A 92 13.31 10.26 10.92
CA LYS A 92 12.31 11.19 10.39
C LYS A 92 13.00 12.34 9.66
N ILE A 93 12.79 12.44 8.36
CA ILE A 93 13.19 13.61 7.55
C ILE A 93 12.02 14.60 7.42
N PRO A 94 12.25 15.89 7.10
CA PRO A 94 11.18 16.87 6.94
C PRO A 94 10.10 16.42 5.97
N THR A 95 8.82 16.56 6.36
CA THR A 95 7.68 16.09 5.57
C THR A 95 7.46 17.00 4.37
N MET A 96 7.33 16.40 3.19
CA MET A 96 6.81 17.03 1.98
C MET A 96 5.45 16.44 1.64
N VAL A 97 4.51 17.30 1.24
CA VAL A 97 3.14 16.91 0.89
C VAL A 97 2.80 17.36 -0.52
N LYS A 98 2.09 16.51 -1.23
CA LYS A 98 1.54 16.85 -2.52
C LYS A 98 0.23 17.61 -2.30
N ILE A 99 0.20 18.90 -2.66
CA ILE A 99 -0.97 19.76 -2.49
C ILE A 99 -1.84 19.83 -3.74
N ASP A 100 -1.24 19.57 -4.92
CA ASP A 100 -1.95 19.47 -6.21
C ASP A 100 -1.15 18.61 -7.18
N TYR A 101 -1.67 18.38 -8.39
CA TYR A 101 -0.94 17.64 -9.42
C TYR A 101 0.40 18.32 -9.75
N GLY A 102 1.50 17.62 -9.48
CA GLY A 102 2.85 18.15 -9.69
C GLY A 102 3.30 19.22 -8.68
N VAL A 103 2.44 19.67 -7.76
CA VAL A 103 2.76 20.74 -6.80
C VAL A 103 3.00 20.13 -5.41
N TRP A 104 4.19 20.37 -4.89
CA TRP A 104 4.61 19.90 -3.58
C TRP A 104 4.96 21.06 -2.67
N ALA A 105 4.74 20.91 -1.38
CA ALA A 105 5.08 21.92 -0.36
C ALA A 105 5.67 21.26 0.89
N SER A 106 6.42 22.06 1.65
CA SER A 106 6.78 21.70 3.01
C SER A 106 5.51 21.64 3.89
N ASN A 107 5.41 20.63 4.74
CA ASN A 107 4.25 20.51 5.63
C ASN A 107 4.29 21.46 6.83
N ARG A 108 5.48 21.74 7.39
CA ARG A 108 5.61 22.50 8.64
C ARG A 108 6.69 23.59 8.63
N LEU A 109 7.70 23.43 7.77
CA LEU A 109 8.79 24.41 7.69
C LEU A 109 8.37 25.53 6.73
N ASN A 110 8.77 26.75 7.07
CA ASN A 110 8.62 27.90 6.18
C ASN A 110 9.73 27.88 5.11
N MET A 111 9.68 26.88 4.24
CA MET A 111 10.62 26.64 3.14
C MET A 111 9.85 26.25 1.90
N THR A 112 10.31 26.69 0.75
CA THR A 112 9.84 26.20 -0.54
C THR A 112 10.30 24.76 -0.80
N SER A 113 9.65 24.04 -1.72
CA SER A 113 10.09 22.69 -2.10
C SER A 113 11.54 22.70 -2.61
N SER A 114 11.91 23.72 -3.39
CA SER A 114 13.26 23.87 -3.96
C SER A 114 14.35 24.10 -2.89
N GLU A 115 14.03 24.74 -1.78
CA GLU A 115 14.94 24.90 -0.63
C GLU A 115 15.01 23.64 0.22
N LEU A 116 13.91 22.91 0.34
CA LEU A 116 13.84 21.72 1.20
C LEU A 116 14.44 20.46 0.56
N LEU A 117 14.31 20.31 -0.75
CA LEU A 117 14.81 19.12 -1.48
C LEU A 117 16.32 18.87 -1.25
N PRO A 118 17.23 19.85 -1.40
CA PRO A 118 18.65 19.64 -1.11
C PRO A 118 18.90 19.19 0.33
N VAL A 119 18.19 19.78 1.31
CA VAL A 119 18.32 19.39 2.72
C VAL A 119 17.95 17.92 2.93
N ARG A 120 16.87 17.47 2.32
CA ARG A 120 16.43 16.06 2.39
C ARG A 120 17.41 15.15 1.67
N ALA A 121 17.89 15.51 0.47
CA ALA A 121 18.87 14.75 -0.29
C ALA A 121 20.17 14.56 0.49
N ASP A 122 20.70 15.63 1.11
CA ASP A 122 21.91 15.57 1.93
C ASP A 122 21.73 14.68 3.17
N MET A 123 20.58 14.79 3.85
CA MET A 123 20.24 13.90 4.96
C MET A 123 20.24 12.44 4.53
N ILE A 124 19.56 12.11 3.43
CA ILE A 124 19.45 10.73 2.90
C ILE A 124 20.84 10.20 2.54
N THR A 125 21.66 11.00 1.86
CA THR A 125 23.03 10.63 1.49
C THR A 125 23.87 10.32 2.74
N ASN A 126 23.89 11.23 3.71
CA ASN A 126 24.69 11.05 4.92
C ASN A 126 24.21 9.86 5.76
N ILE A 127 22.90 9.62 5.84
CA ILE A 127 22.35 8.43 6.51
C ILE A 127 22.86 7.17 5.81
N ALA A 128 22.73 7.09 4.48
CA ALA A 128 23.14 5.92 3.73
C ALA A 128 24.65 5.64 3.85
N LEU A 129 25.48 6.66 3.67
CA LEU A 129 26.94 6.50 3.76
C LEU A 129 27.42 6.16 5.16
N SER A 130 26.78 6.70 6.22
CA SER A 130 27.14 6.41 7.62
C SER A 130 26.61 5.06 8.08
N PHE A 131 25.40 4.69 7.69
CA PHE A 131 24.79 3.41 8.03
C PHE A 131 25.41 2.25 7.25
N GLN A 132 25.98 2.50 6.06
CA GLN A 132 26.62 1.51 5.17
C GLN A 132 25.69 0.28 4.95
N PRO A 133 24.52 0.44 4.35
CA PRO A 133 23.59 -0.65 4.17
C PRO A 133 24.12 -1.66 3.14
N HIS A 134 23.82 -2.95 3.37
CA HIS A 134 24.01 -3.98 2.36
C HIS A 134 22.92 -3.89 1.29
N VAL A 135 21.71 -3.48 1.70
CA VAL A 135 20.58 -3.24 0.80
C VAL A 135 19.95 -1.89 1.09
N PHE A 136 19.67 -1.13 0.04
CA PHE A 136 18.84 0.07 0.10
C PHE A 136 17.56 -0.15 -0.72
N LEU A 137 16.43 -0.36 -0.03
CA LEU A 137 15.11 -0.46 -0.62
C LEU A 137 14.50 0.94 -0.77
N VAL A 138 14.20 1.33 -2.00
CA VAL A 138 13.47 2.56 -2.33
C VAL A 138 12.04 2.20 -2.71
N ASP A 139 11.06 2.72 -1.98
CA ASP A 139 9.66 2.42 -2.22
C ASP A 139 9.00 3.49 -3.09
N HIS A 140 8.42 3.06 -4.18
CA HIS A 140 7.54 3.73 -5.12
C HIS A 140 8.21 4.55 -6.23
N MET A 141 9.03 5.56 -5.94
CA MET A 141 9.58 6.45 -6.98
C MET A 141 11.08 6.17 -7.18
N PRO A 142 11.52 5.77 -8.40
CA PRO A 142 12.93 5.43 -8.62
C PRO A 142 13.93 6.53 -8.25
N HIS A 143 13.52 7.78 -8.38
CA HIS A 143 14.35 8.96 -8.08
C HIS A 143 13.86 9.72 -6.83
N GLY A 144 12.95 9.12 -6.04
CA GLY A 144 12.36 9.75 -4.86
C GLY A 144 11.37 10.86 -5.16
N ALA A 145 10.85 11.52 -4.14
CA ALA A 145 9.95 12.65 -4.31
C ALA A 145 10.69 13.80 -5.02
N LEU A 146 10.13 14.27 -6.15
CA LEU A 146 10.71 15.37 -6.96
C LEU A 146 12.20 15.18 -7.33
N GLY A 147 12.66 13.94 -7.45
CA GLY A 147 14.04 13.65 -7.84
C GLY A 147 15.08 13.73 -6.71
N GLU A 148 14.66 13.85 -5.45
CA GLU A 148 15.56 14.02 -4.30
C GLU A 148 16.57 12.86 -4.10
N LEU A 149 16.28 11.67 -4.64
CA LEU A 149 17.20 10.52 -4.59
C LEU A 149 18.19 10.46 -5.74
N THR A 150 18.07 11.31 -6.75
CA THR A 150 18.92 11.22 -7.96
C THR A 150 20.39 11.37 -7.60
N GLU A 151 20.77 12.35 -6.82
CA GLU A 151 22.16 12.56 -6.39
C GLU A 151 22.59 11.60 -5.27
N PRO A 152 21.78 11.34 -4.22
CA PRO A 152 22.08 10.30 -3.25
C PRO A 152 22.39 8.93 -3.86
N ILE A 153 21.60 8.46 -4.82
CA ILE A 153 21.83 7.16 -5.50
C ILE A 153 23.18 7.12 -6.19
N LYS A 154 23.57 8.19 -6.93
CA LYS A 154 24.87 8.27 -7.59
C LYS A 154 26.01 8.20 -6.58
N GLN A 155 25.93 8.97 -5.50
CA GLN A 155 26.95 8.98 -4.46
C GLN A 155 27.05 7.64 -3.73
N ILE A 156 25.93 7.00 -3.42
CA ILE A 156 25.91 5.66 -2.80
C ILE A 156 26.56 4.65 -3.74
N LYS A 157 26.23 4.62 -5.03
CA LYS A 157 26.85 3.70 -5.99
C LYS A 157 28.34 3.96 -6.16
N GLN A 158 28.81 5.19 -6.01
CA GLN A 158 30.22 5.55 -6.12
C GLN A 158 31.02 5.22 -4.84
N LEU A 159 30.47 5.55 -3.67
CA LEU A 159 31.17 5.49 -2.38
C LEU A 159 30.88 4.22 -1.59
N SER A 160 29.80 3.51 -1.91
CA SER A 160 29.38 2.24 -1.30
C SER A 160 28.89 1.25 -2.39
N PRO A 161 29.78 0.84 -3.32
CA PRO A 161 29.40 0.06 -4.51
C PRO A 161 28.82 -1.32 -4.17
N HIS A 162 29.10 -1.85 -2.98
CA HIS A 162 28.55 -3.11 -2.48
C HIS A 162 27.07 -3.01 -2.08
N THR A 163 26.54 -1.79 -1.87
CA THR A 163 25.13 -1.60 -1.53
C THR A 163 24.23 -2.02 -2.70
N ARG A 164 23.37 -3.01 -2.47
CA ARG A 164 22.36 -3.44 -3.43
C ARG A 164 21.18 -2.48 -3.40
N MET A 165 20.90 -1.89 -4.56
CA MET A 165 19.76 -1.00 -4.73
C MET A 165 18.53 -1.81 -5.17
N VAL A 166 17.45 -1.73 -4.41
CA VAL A 166 16.19 -2.44 -4.70
C VAL A 166 15.07 -1.41 -4.84
N LEU A 167 14.34 -1.47 -5.94
CA LEU A 167 13.16 -0.64 -6.17
C LEU A 167 11.91 -1.44 -5.84
N GLY A 168 11.04 -0.90 -5.00
CA GLY A 168 9.73 -1.48 -4.70
C GLY A 168 8.62 -0.68 -5.37
N LEU A 169 7.81 -1.32 -6.18
CA LEU A 169 6.67 -0.71 -6.86
C LEU A 169 5.38 -1.40 -6.42
N ARG A 170 4.31 -0.62 -6.18
CA ARG A 170 2.99 -1.22 -5.99
C ARG A 170 2.42 -1.72 -7.32
N ASP A 171 1.35 -2.50 -7.23
CA ASP A 171 0.65 -3.11 -8.37
C ASP A 171 0.30 -2.11 -9.48
N ILE A 172 -0.40 -1.04 -9.13
CA ILE A 172 -0.87 0.00 -10.05
C ILE A 172 -0.34 1.36 -9.58
N LEU A 173 0.43 2.03 -10.43
CA LEU A 173 1.02 3.34 -10.16
C LEU A 173 0.08 4.49 -10.54
N GLY A 174 -0.73 4.26 -11.57
CA GLY A 174 -1.66 5.22 -12.18
C GLY A 174 -2.07 4.77 -13.57
N GLY A 175 -2.65 5.66 -14.35
CA GLY A 175 -2.94 5.39 -15.77
C GLY A 175 -1.66 5.07 -16.55
N PRO A 176 -1.61 3.99 -17.35
CA PRO A 176 -0.38 3.57 -18.04
C PRO A 176 0.27 4.67 -18.87
N GLU A 177 -0.51 5.37 -19.68
CA GLU A 177 0.01 6.47 -20.52
C GLU A 177 0.53 7.66 -19.71
N ASP A 178 -0.14 7.99 -18.60
CA ASP A 178 0.27 9.11 -17.73
C ASP A 178 1.58 8.77 -17.01
N ILE A 179 1.70 7.54 -16.49
CA ILE A 179 2.93 7.04 -15.87
C ILE A 179 4.06 6.99 -16.90
N PHE A 180 3.81 6.50 -18.11
CA PHE A 180 4.82 6.46 -19.15
C PHE A 180 5.35 7.85 -19.49
N LYS A 181 4.45 8.82 -19.70
CA LYS A 181 4.82 10.21 -19.99
C LYS A 181 5.61 10.85 -18.86
N GLN A 182 5.13 10.64 -17.62
CA GLN A 182 5.77 11.16 -16.42
C GLN A 182 7.17 10.57 -16.24
N TRP A 183 7.30 9.25 -16.26
CA TRP A 183 8.58 8.56 -16.05
C TRP A 183 9.61 8.87 -17.14
N LYS A 184 9.13 9.03 -18.38
CA LYS A 184 10.00 9.45 -19.48
C LYS A 184 10.50 10.89 -19.31
N LEU A 185 9.62 11.81 -18.91
CA LEU A 185 9.97 13.22 -18.67
C LEU A 185 10.94 13.38 -17.51
N GLU A 186 10.72 12.61 -16.42
CA GLU A 186 11.52 12.69 -15.19
C GLU A 186 12.80 11.82 -15.24
N GLY A 187 13.03 11.05 -16.30
CA GLY A 187 14.18 10.14 -16.41
C GLY A 187 14.11 8.93 -15.45
N ALA A 188 12.92 8.59 -14.95
CA ALA A 188 12.72 7.53 -13.97
C ALA A 188 13.11 6.15 -14.52
N TYR A 189 12.88 5.89 -15.81
CA TYR A 189 13.32 4.66 -16.49
C TYR A 189 14.84 4.51 -16.46
N ASP A 190 15.56 5.56 -16.84
CA ASP A 190 17.03 5.56 -16.89
C ASP A 190 17.61 5.32 -15.49
N VAL A 191 17.04 5.96 -14.46
CA VAL A 191 17.46 5.74 -13.07
C VAL A 191 17.18 4.31 -12.64
N ALA A 192 15.99 3.77 -12.94
CA ALA A 192 15.63 2.40 -12.61
C ALA A 192 16.52 1.38 -13.32
N GLU A 193 16.81 1.58 -14.60
CA GLU A 193 17.68 0.69 -15.37
C GLU A 193 19.13 0.72 -14.91
N LYS A 194 19.68 1.92 -14.68
CA LYS A 194 21.09 2.11 -14.44
C LYS A 194 21.53 1.77 -13.02
N TYR A 195 20.69 2.12 -12.03
CA TYR A 195 21.16 2.12 -10.64
C TYR A 195 20.53 1.04 -9.76
N TYR A 196 19.40 0.46 -10.14
CA TYR A 196 18.76 -0.58 -9.34
C TYR A 196 19.18 -1.98 -9.78
N ASP A 197 19.52 -2.81 -8.81
CA ASP A 197 19.93 -4.21 -9.03
C ASP A 197 18.69 -5.14 -9.14
N LYS A 198 17.59 -4.77 -8.46
CA LYS A 198 16.30 -5.49 -8.48
C LYS A 198 15.13 -4.51 -8.50
N VAL A 199 14.04 -4.93 -9.16
CA VAL A 199 12.73 -4.26 -9.13
C VAL A 199 11.70 -5.24 -8.60
N LEU A 200 11.03 -4.89 -7.53
CA LEU A 200 9.97 -5.68 -6.90
C LEU A 200 8.63 -5.04 -7.23
N ILE A 201 7.69 -5.81 -7.76
CA ILE A 201 6.31 -5.38 -7.96
C ILE A 201 5.45 -6.05 -6.89
N TYR A 202 4.84 -5.24 -6.04
CA TYR A 202 3.95 -5.69 -4.98
C TYR A 202 2.54 -5.92 -5.53
N GLY A 203 2.38 -6.96 -6.31
CA GLY A 203 1.16 -7.34 -7.00
C GLY A 203 1.33 -8.65 -7.74
N SER A 204 0.29 -9.06 -8.45
CA SER A 204 0.29 -10.26 -9.28
C SER A 204 0.06 -9.88 -10.74
N PRO A 205 0.82 -10.47 -11.69
CA PRO A 205 0.61 -10.24 -13.12
C PRO A 205 -0.78 -10.77 -13.57
N GLU A 206 -1.36 -11.73 -12.86
CA GLU A 206 -2.71 -12.22 -13.11
C GLU A 206 -3.79 -11.14 -12.92
N ILE A 207 -3.52 -10.14 -12.06
CA ILE A 207 -4.42 -9.00 -11.83
C ILE A 207 -4.06 -7.84 -12.76
N PHE A 208 -2.77 -7.46 -12.80
CA PHE A 208 -2.30 -6.35 -13.62
C PHE A 208 -0.84 -6.55 -14.02
N HIS A 209 -0.58 -6.59 -15.33
CA HIS A 209 0.76 -6.75 -15.89
C HIS A 209 1.57 -5.46 -15.83
N SER A 210 1.87 -4.97 -14.61
CA SER A 210 2.49 -3.67 -14.37
C SER A 210 3.74 -3.43 -15.21
N ALA A 211 4.61 -4.42 -15.37
CA ALA A 211 5.84 -4.29 -16.13
C ALA A 211 5.59 -4.04 -17.63
N GLU A 212 4.59 -4.68 -18.21
CA GLU A 212 4.20 -4.48 -19.62
C GLU A 212 3.42 -3.17 -19.79
N GLU A 213 2.44 -2.94 -18.93
CA GLU A 213 1.59 -1.75 -18.95
C GLU A 213 2.40 -0.44 -18.78
N TYR A 214 3.48 -0.50 -18.01
CA TYR A 214 4.39 0.64 -17.82
C TYR A 214 5.63 0.57 -18.71
N PHE A 215 5.59 -0.20 -19.81
CA PHE A 215 6.59 -0.24 -20.88
C PHE A 215 8.03 -0.49 -20.37
N PHE A 216 8.21 -1.46 -19.46
CA PHE A 216 9.53 -1.84 -18.98
C PHE A 216 10.37 -2.42 -20.14
N SER A 217 11.60 -1.97 -20.25
CA SER A 217 12.56 -2.51 -21.19
C SER A 217 12.95 -3.95 -20.86
N GLU A 218 13.54 -4.67 -21.80
CA GLU A 218 14.09 -6.01 -21.56
C GLU A 218 15.09 -6.03 -20.39
N GLN A 219 15.87 -4.97 -20.23
CA GLN A 219 16.82 -4.84 -19.15
C GLN A 219 16.13 -4.70 -17.79
N MET A 220 15.05 -3.91 -17.71
CA MET A 220 14.23 -3.83 -16.51
C MET A 220 13.50 -5.14 -16.22
N LEU A 221 12.94 -5.79 -17.24
CA LEU A 221 12.23 -7.07 -17.09
C LEU A 221 13.13 -8.16 -16.48
N LYS A 222 14.40 -8.26 -16.89
CA LYS A 222 15.37 -9.26 -16.35
C LYS A 222 15.61 -9.14 -14.85
N LYS A 223 15.42 -7.96 -14.25
CA LYS A 223 15.61 -7.71 -12.82
C LYS A 223 14.30 -7.50 -12.06
N THR A 224 13.17 -7.63 -12.73
CA THR A 224 11.83 -7.46 -12.15
C THR A 224 11.29 -8.77 -11.60
N THR A 225 10.69 -8.72 -10.41
CA THR A 225 10.04 -9.85 -9.73
C THR A 225 8.69 -9.39 -9.19
N TYR A 226 7.62 -10.12 -9.55
CA TYR A 226 6.33 -9.96 -8.91
C TYR A 226 6.33 -10.72 -7.59
N CYS A 227 6.08 -10.01 -6.50
CA CYS A 227 6.12 -10.58 -5.16
C CYS A 227 4.77 -11.11 -4.66
N GLY A 228 3.68 -10.79 -5.35
CA GLY A 228 2.34 -10.91 -4.78
C GLY A 228 1.96 -9.67 -3.96
N PHE A 229 0.76 -9.65 -3.42
CA PHE A 229 0.26 -8.51 -2.65
C PHE A 229 0.88 -8.48 -1.24
N VAL A 230 1.43 -7.32 -0.88
CA VAL A 230 1.96 -7.08 0.46
C VAL A 230 0.81 -6.79 1.41
N CYS A 231 0.65 -7.63 2.40
CA CYS A 231 -0.35 -7.51 3.45
C CYS A 231 0.28 -7.77 4.81
N ARG A 232 -0.32 -7.21 5.86
CA ARG A 232 0.09 -7.50 7.24
C ARG A 232 -0.27 -8.93 7.59
N ASP A 233 0.69 -9.67 8.17
CA ASP A 233 0.45 -10.99 8.74
C ASP A 233 0.09 -10.94 10.23
N ASP A 234 0.16 -9.76 10.83
CA ASP A 234 0.04 -9.59 12.26
C ASP A 234 -1.25 -10.18 12.81
N THR A 235 -1.10 -11.01 13.82
CA THR A 235 -2.14 -11.25 14.82
C THR A 235 -2.10 -10.03 15.73
N PRO A 236 -3.02 -9.11 15.58
CA PRO A 236 -3.04 -7.91 16.39
C PRO A 236 -3.22 -8.30 17.87
N LYS A 237 -2.68 -7.49 18.80
CA LYS A 237 -3.01 -7.57 20.22
C LYS A 237 -4.53 -7.65 20.37
N GLU A 238 -5.03 -8.63 21.11
CA GLU A 238 -6.46 -8.77 21.35
C GLU A 238 -6.98 -7.50 22.06
N PHE A 239 -7.99 -6.90 21.49
CA PHE A 239 -8.74 -5.87 22.21
C PHE A 239 -9.29 -6.45 23.51
N SER A 240 -9.23 -5.68 24.58
CA SER A 240 -9.90 -6.10 25.79
C SER A 240 -11.41 -6.25 25.52
N ASN A 241 -12.02 -7.27 26.10
CA ASN A 241 -13.45 -7.51 25.95
C ASN A 241 -14.32 -6.27 26.34
N SER A 242 -13.81 -5.40 27.21
CA SER A 242 -14.47 -4.15 27.60
C SER A 242 -14.47 -3.10 26.49
N GLN A 243 -13.38 -2.93 25.75
CA GLN A 243 -13.31 -2.02 24.61
C GLN A 243 -14.19 -2.49 23.46
N LEU A 244 -14.14 -3.80 23.15
CA LEU A 244 -15.00 -4.40 22.13
C LEU A 244 -16.49 -4.24 22.47
N LYS A 245 -16.90 -4.53 23.72
CA LYS A 245 -18.29 -4.39 24.16
C LYS A 245 -18.80 -2.95 24.09
N LYS A 246 -17.92 -1.96 24.28
CA LYS A 246 -18.29 -0.54 24.16
C LYS A 246 -18.60 -0.17 22.72
N LEU A 247 -17.83 -0.69 21.76
CA LEU A 247 -17.99 -0.36 20.33
C LEU A 247 -18.99 -1.28 19.63
N LEU A 248 -19.13 -2.52 20.11
CA LEU A 248 -19.98 -3.58 19.56
C LEU A 248 -20.83 -4.17 20.68
N PRO A 249 -21.93 -3.51 21.05
CA PRO A 249 -22.76 -3.94 22.19
C PRO A 249 -23.51 -5.25 21.92
N ASN A 250 -23.71 -5.63 20.66
CA ASN A 250 -24.43 -6.84 20.29
C ASN A 250 -23.65 -7.71 19.30
N ASN A 251 -23.01 -8.76 19.79
CA ASN A 251 -22.21 -9.68 18.98
C ASN A 251 -23.02 -10.55 17.99
N ASN A 252 -24.33 -10.56 18.07
CA ASN A 252 -25.22 -11.35 17.21
C ASN A 252 -25.69 -10.59 15.97
N LEU A 253 -25.42 -9.29 15.89
CA LEU A 253 -25.77 -8.49 14.73
C LEU A 253 -24.62 -8.45 13.71
N PRO A 254 -24.92 -8.46 12.40
CA PRO A 254 -23.93 -8.19 11.38
C PRO A 254 -23.16 -6.90 11.64
N LEU A 255 -21.82 -6.96 11.49
CA LEU A 255 -20.93 -5.82 11.61
C LEU A 255 -20.57 -5.25 10.25
N LEU A 256 -20.92 -4.00 10.04
CA LEU A 256 -20.44 -3.21 8.89
C LEU A 256 -19.23 -2.38 9.32
N LEU A 257 -18.11 -2.49 8.60
CA LEU A 257 -16.97 -1.61 8.79
C LEU A 257 -16.82 -0.67 7.60
N VAL A 258 -16.85 0.63 7.87
CA VAL A 258 -16.68 1.70 6.87
C VAL A 258 -15.32 2.35 7.09
N THR A 259 -14.45 2.38 6.07
CA THR A 259 -13.09 2.94 6.22
C THR A 259 -12.57 3.57 4.94
N GLY A 260 -11.94 4.75 5.06
CA GLY A 260 -11.22 5.43 3.99
C GLY A 260 -9.69 5.31 4.10
N GLY A 261 -9.19 4.35 4.92
CA GLY A 261 -7.75 4.20 5.16
C GLY A 261 -7.18 5.38 5.94
N GLY A 262 -6.43 6.29 5.29
CA GLY A 262 -5.89 7.50 5.92
C GLY A 262 -6.92 8.52 6.36
N GLY A 263 -8.06 8.57 5.69
CA GLY A 263 -9.22 9.38 6.06
C GLY A 263 -9.27 10.80 5.48
N HIS A 264 -8.19 11.30 4.87
CA HIS A 264 -8.11 12.69 4.40
C HIS A 264 -9.27 13.08 3.46
N ASP A 265 -9.71 12.19 2.59
CA ASP A 265 -10.72 12.40 1.55
C ASP A 265 -11.95 11.49 1.69
N ALA A 266 -12.12 10.87 2.86
CA ALA A 266 -13.16 9.88 3.11
C ALA A 266 -14.49 10.47 3.65
N ASN A 267 -14.51 11.75 4.01
CA ASN A 267 -15.65 12.36 4.69
C ASN A 267 -16.96 12.25 3.89
N SER A 268 -16.92 12.53 2.58
CA SER A 268 -18.13 12.56 1.74
C SER A 268 -18.84 11.20 1.66
N PHE A 269 -18.10 10.11 1.43
CA PHE A 269 -18.74 8.79 1.33
C PHE A 269 -19.19 8.26 2.72
N MET A 270 -18.51 8.64 3.81
CA MET A 270 -18.90 8.30 5.17
C MET A 270 -20.20 9.04 5.56
N ASP A 271 -20.33 10.29 5.11
CA ASP A 271 -21.55 11.08 5.32
C ASP A 271 -22.76 10.46 4.58
N ILE A 272 -22.57 10.04 3.31
CA ILE A 272 -23.58 9.29 2.54
C ILE A 272 -23.90 7.95 3.21
N PHE A 273 -22.92 7.25 3.78
CA PHE A 273 -23.19 6.03 4.52
C PHE A 273 -24.13 6.28 5.72
N LEU A 274 -23.96 7.37 6.45
CA LEU A 274 -24.85 7.70 7.57
C LEU A 274 -26.27 8.02 7.10
N ASP A 275 -26.46 8.66 5.94
CA ASP A 275 -27.77 8.81 5.32
C ASP A 275 -28.37 7.45 4.92
N THR A 276 -27.53 6.56 4.40
CA THR A 276 -27.90 5.17 4.09
C THR A 276 -28.41 4.41 5.32
N VAL A 277 -27.76 4.59 6.47
CA VAL A 277 -28.20 3.98 7.75
C VAL A 277 -29.63 4.35 8.08
N ASN A 278 -30.03 5.60 7.83
CA ASN A 278 -31.39 6.04 8.06
C ASN A 278 -32.44 5.28 7.21
N LEU A 279 -32.09 4.90 5.99
CA LEU A 279 -32.91 4.08 5.09
C LEU A 279 -32.98 2.61 5.51
N LEU A 280 -31.91 2.11 6.12
CA LEU A 280 -31.75 0.70 6.48
C LEU A 280 -32.31 0.35 7.86
N LYS A 281 -32.31 1.27 8.82
CA LYS A 281 -32.60 1.01 10.25
C LYS A 281 -33.93 0.31 10.53
N SER A 282 -34.91 0.48 9.64
CA SER A 282 -36.21 -0.18 9.75
C SER A 282 -36.33 -1.50 8.99
N LYS A 283 -35.36 -1.82 8.16
CA LYS A 283 -35.37 -2.96 7.22
C LYS A 283 -34.37 -4.03 7.58
N LEU A 284 -33.26 -3.65 8.26
CA LEU A 284 -32.13 -4.50 8.54
C LEU A 284 -31.57 -4.24 9.93
N ALA A 285 -31.42 -5.29 10.72
CA ALA A 285 -30.75 -5.21 12.01
C ALA A 285 -29.25 -5.42 11.80
N PHE A 286 -28.43 -4.43 12.15
CA PHE A 286 -26.96 -4.43 12.03
C PHE A 286 -26.33 -3.50 13.05
N GLN A 287 -25.02 -3.54 13.15
CA GLN A 287 -24.21 -2.54 13.84
C GLN A 287 -23.07 -2.11 12.90
N ALA A 288 -22.59 -0.89 13.07
CA ALA A 288 -21.54 -0.38 12.20
C ALA A 288 -20.44 0.37 12.96
N ILE A 289 -19.24 0.34 12.41
CA ILE A 289 -18.12 1.19 12.80
C ILE A 289 -17.69 2.00 11.59
N VAL A 290 -17.64 3.32 11.74
CA VAL A 290 -17.04 4.26 10.79
C VAL A 290 -15.66 4.61 11.31
N SER A 291 -14.61 4.12 10.62
CA SER A 291 -13.22 4.42 10.94
C SER A 291 -12.75 5.63 10.13
N SER A 292 -12.69 6.80 10.79
CA SER A 292 -12.35 8.08 10.15
C SER A 292 -10.93 8.13 9.56
N GLY A 293 -10.01 7.33 10.12
CA GLY A 293 -8.59 7.43 9.80
C GLY A 293 -7.88 8.59 10.53
N PRO A 294 -6.53 8.57 10.59
CA PRO A 294 -5.77 9.52 11.40
C PRO A 294 -5.60 10.92 10.76
N PHE A 295 -5.95 11.09 9.49
CA PHE A 295 -5.78 12.37 8.77
C PHE A 295 -7.09 13.10 8.49
N MET A 296 -8.23 12.60 8.99
CA MET A 296 -9.50 13.32 8.92
C MET A 296 -9.49 14.48 9.92
N GLN A 297 -10.01 15.62 9.52
CA GLN A 297 -10.10 16.81 10.38
C GLN A 297 -11.04 16.57 11.57
N THR A 298 -10.69 17.13 12.72
CA THR A 298 -11.46 16.94 13.97
C THR A 298 -12.91 17.37 13.82
N GLU A 299 -13.15 18.46 13.10
CA GLU A 299 -14.48 19.02 12.83
C GLU A 299 -15.34 18.04 12.00
N GLN A 300 -14.72 17.38 11.02
CA GLN A 300 -15.39 16.37 10.19
C GLN A 300 -15.74 15.12 11.02
N ILE A 301 -14.82 14.66 11.87
CA ILE A 301 -15.08 13.54 12.79
C ILE A 301 -16.23 13.88 13.72
N GLN A 302 -16.26 15.10 14.26
CA GLN A 302 -17.34 15.53 15.16
C GLN A 302 -18.69 15.61 14.42
N ALA A 303 -18.71 16.11 13.19
CA ALA A 303 -19.92 16.16 12.37
C ALA A 303 -20.48 14.74 12.09
N LEU A 304 -19.60 13.78 11.74
CA LEU A 304 -20.01 12.38 11.57
C LEU A 304 -20.53 11.77 12.87
N ARG A 305 -19.93 12.05 14.02
CA ARG A 305 -20.41 11.61 15.34
C ARG A 305 -21.78 12.17 15.68
N ASP A 306 -21.99 13.45 15.40
CA ASP A 306 -23.28 14.10 15.66
C ASP A 306 -24.37 13.52 14.76
N LYS A 307 -24.09 13.28 13.50
CA LYS A 307 -24.99 12.63 12.54
C LYS A 307 -25.30 11.17 12.90
N ALA A 308 -24.33 10.46 13.49
CA ALA A 308 -24.49 9.06 13.91
C ALA A 308 -25.34 8.88 15.18
N LYS A 309 -25.66 9.96 15.91
CA LYS A 309 -26.44 9.87 17.15
C LYS A 309 -27.81 9.21 16.91
N GLY A 310 -28.12 8.23 17.75
CA GLY A 310 -29.39 7.47 17.63
C GLY A 310 -29.37 6.34 16.59
N PHE A 311 -28.25 6.14 15.89
CA PHE A 311 -28.02 5.00 15.00
C PHE A 311 -27.15 3.94 15.69
N PRO A 312 -27.21 2.67 15.25
CA PRO A 312 -26.30 1.61 15.73
C PRO A 312 -24.91 1.74 15.10
N VAL A 313 -24.30 2.92 15.16
CA VAL A 313 -23.06 3.30 14.49
C VAL A 313 -22.11 3.96 15.48
N ALA A 314 -20.89 3.42 15.62
CA ALA A 314 -19.79 4.07 16.31
C ALA A 314 -18.87 4.78 15.30
N VAL A 315 -18.46 6.02 15.58
CA VAL A 315 -17.51 6.79 14.76
C VAL A 315 -16.21 6.93 15.54
N GLU A 316 -15.17 6.26 15.09
CA GLU A 316 -13.89 6.13 15.80
C GLU A 316 -12.67 6.31 14.89
N SER A 317 -11.57 6.80 15.44
CA SER A 317 -10.29 6.86 14.75
C SER A 317 -9.43 5.64 15.12
N LEU A 318 -9.68 4.52 14.44
CA LEU A 318 -9.11 3.22 14.82
C LEU A 318 -7.60 3.08 14.50
N GLY A 319 -7.05 3.86 13.58
CA GLY A 319 -5.65 3.77 13.21
C GLY A 319 -5.22 2.35 12.80
N ASN A 320 -4.23 1.79 13.51
CA ASN A 320 -3.75 0.42 13.28
C ASN A 320 -4.75 -0.65 13.74
N ASP A 321 -5.63 -0.31 14.65
CA ASP A 321 -6.58 -1.24 15.23
C ASP A 321 -7.75 -1.59 14.30
N ALA A 322 -7.91 -0.84 13.21
CA ALA A 322 -8.95 -1.10 12.20
C ALA A 322 -8.93 -2.55 11.67
N ILE A 323 -7.76 -3.21 11.64
CA ILE A 323 -7.63 -4.59 11.16
C ILE A 323 -8.39 -5.61 12.03
N HIS A 324 -8.54 -5.35 13.34
CA HIS A 324 -9.32 -6.24 14.23
C HIS A 324 -10.78 -6.25 13.84
N PHE A 325 -11.31 -5.05 13.56
CA PHE A 325 -12.70 -4.90 13.14
C PHE A 325 -12.88 -5.40 11.70
N LEU A 326 -11.88 -5.21 10.82
CA LEU A 326 -11.88 -5.75 9.47
C LEU A 326 -12.02 -7.27 9.48
N LYS A 327 -11.24 -7.97 10.31
CA LYS A 327 -11.33 -9.43 10.45
C LYS A 327 -12.69 -9.92 10.93
N ARG A 328 -13.40 -9.12 11.75
CA ARG A 328 -14.72 -9.45 12.30
C ARG A 328 -15.90 -8.99 11.44
N ALA A 329 -15.65 -8.02 10.56
CA ALA A 329 -16.72 -7.45 9.76
C ALA A 329 -17.37 -8.50 8.83
N ASP A 330 -18.70 -8.45 8.74
CA ASP A 330 -19.49 -9.22 7.78
C ASP A 330 -19.53 -8.51 6.43
N LEU A 331 -19.41 -7.18 6.44
CA LEU A 331 -19.32 -6.38 5.22
C LEU A 331 -18.40 -5.18 5.44
N LEU A 332 -17.49 -4.96 4.51
CA LEU A 332 -16.66 -3.75 4.46
C LEU A 332 -17.20 -2.79 3.39
N ILE A 333 -17.17 -1.49 3.72
CA ILE A 333 -17.41 -0.42 2.76
C ILE A 333 -16.17 0.46 2.77
N SER A 334 -15.45 0.50 1.66
CA SER A 334 -14.11 1.10 1.66
C SER A 334 -13.75 1.74 0.33
N MET A 335 -12.75 2.64 0.38
CA MET A 335 -12.06 3.09 -0.81
C MET A 335 -11.09 2.00 -1.32
N ALA A 336 -10.72 2.07 -2.61
CA ALA A 336 -9.86 1.08 -3.27
C ALA A 336 -8.35 1.29 -3.00
N GLY A 337 -7.96 1.72 -1.80
CA GLY A 337 -6.55 1.86 -1.44
C GLY A 337 -5.83 0.52 -1.40
N TYR A 338 -4.57 0.49 -1.86
CA TYR A 338 -3.76 -0.74 -1.97
C TYR A 338 -3.81 -1.62 -0.71
N ASN A 339 -3.49 -1.07 0.47
CA ASN A 339 -3.43 -1.86 1.69
C ASN A 339 -4.80 -2.42 2.10
N THR A 340 -5.85 -1.61 2.00
CA THR A 340 -7.20 -2.04 2.39
C THR A 340 -7.72 -3.13 1.45
N THR A 341 -7.52 -2.99 0.13
CA THR A 341 -7.92 -4.04 -0.82
C THR A 341 -7.10 -5.32 -0.63
N SER A 342 -5.81 -5.21 -0.32
CA SER A 342 -4.97 -6.36 0.03
C SER A 342 -5.47 -7.06 1.31
N GLU A 343 -5.84 -6.31 2.34
CA GLU A 343 -6.40 -6.85 3.58
C GLU A 343 -7.77 -7.52 3.33
N ILE A 344 -8.63 -6.93 2.50
CA ILE A 344 -9.93 -7.53 2.09
C ILE A 344 -9.70 -8.88 1.42
N MET A 345 -8.80 -8.95 0.44
CA MET A 345 -8.44 -10.20 -0.25
C MET A 345 -7.81 -11.21 0.71
N ARG A 346 -6.85 -10.81 1.55
CA ARG A 346 -6.17 -11.69 2.51
C ARG A 346 -7.13 -12.37 3.48
N PHE A 347 -8.11 -11.61 3.99
CA PHE A 347 -9.10 -12.12 4.95
C PHE A 347 -10.41 -12.55 4.32
N ARG A 348 -10.49 -12.60 2.99
CA ARG A 348 -11.67 -13.04 2.19
C ARG A 348 -12.96 -12.35 2.61
N LYS A 349 -12.88 -11.05 2.77
CA LYS A 349 -13.99 -10.26 3.28
C LYS A 349 -14.96 -9.84 2.19
N ASN A 350 -16.24 -9.92 2.51
CA ASN A 350 -17.30 -9.32 1.71
C ASN A 350 -17.12 -7.80 1.68
N ALA A 351 -17.12 -7.16 0.51
CA ALA A 351 -16.85 -5.75 0.40
C ALA A 351 -17.64 -5.02 -0.68
N ILE A 352 -17.89 -3.73 -0.41
CA ILE A 352 -18.34 -2.74 -1.38
C ILE A 352 -17.23 -1.69 -1.51
N ILE A 353 -16.71 -1.52 -2.71
CA ILE A 353 -15.62 -0.59 -2.98
C ILE A 353 -16.13 0.67 -3.66
N ILE A 354 -15.76 1.82 -3.12
CA ILE A 354 -16.07 3.15 -3.64
C ILE A 354 -14.72 3.81 -3.95
N PRO A 355 -14.22 3.75 -5.20
CA PRO A 355 -12.91 4.30 -5.53
C PRO A 355 -12.89 5.82 -5.38
N ARG A 356 -11.71 6.40 -5.16
CA ARG A 356 -11.52 7.85 -5.19
C ARG A 356 -11.83 8.39 -6.58
N PRO A 357 -12.56 9.51 -6.73
CA PRO A 357 -12.91 10.07 -8.04
C PRO A 357 -11.71 10.65 -8.83
N GLY A 358 -10.56 10.80 -8.22
CA GLY A 358 -9.34 11.34 -8.86
C GLY A 358 -8.38 11.93 -7.83
N PRO A 359 -7.28 12.57 -8.24
CA PRO A 359 -6.80 12.75 -9.62
C PRO A 359 -6.08 11.53 -10.21
N SER A 360 -5.73 10.52 -9.41
CA SER A 360 -5.05 9.29 -9.89
C SER A 360 -6.06 8.23 -10.30
N ALA A 361 -5.85 7.61 -11.47
CA ALA A 361 -6.65 6.50 -11.97
C ALA A 361 -6.40 5.16 -11.22
N GLU A 362 -5.42 5.10 -10.31
CA GLU A 362 -5.01 3.89 -9.60
C GLU A 362 -6.18 3.13 -8.98
N GLN A 363 -7.00 3.82 -8.18
CA GLN A 363 -8.11 3.19 -7.49
C GLN A 363 -9.22 2.74 -8.43
N THR A 364 -9.50 3.52 -9.46
CA THR A 364 -10.50 3.17 -10.49
C THR A 364 -10.08 1.95 -11.28
N ILE A 365 -8.82 1.88 -11.71
CA ILE A 365 -8.27 0.71 -12.42
C ILE A 365 -8.33 -0.52 -11.52
N ARG A 366 -7.84 -0.43 -10.27
CA ARG A 366 -7.87 -1.54 -9.32
C ARG A 366 -9.28 -2.03 -9.07
N THR A 367 -10.22 -1.11 -8.83
CA THR A 367 -11.63 -1.45 -8.61
C THR A 367 -12.19 -2.22 -9.79
N ARG A 368 -12.02 -1.73 -11.03
CA ARG A 368 -12.50 -2.41 -12.24
C ARG A 368 -11.92 -3.82 -12.35
N LEU A 369 -10.60 -3.97 -12.27
CA LEU A 369 -9.93 -5.27 -12.43
C LEU A 369 -10.38 -6.32 -11.40
N LEU A 370 -10.62 -5.91 -10.16
CA LEU A 370 -11.04 -6.81 -9.09
C LEU A 370 -12.56 -7.08 -9.14
N THR A 371 -13.36 -6.11 -9.59
CA THR A 371 -14.81 -6.29 -9.80
C THR A 371 -15.09 -7.19 -11.00
N ASP A 372 -14.36 -7.05 -12.11
CA ASP A 372 -14.46 -7.90 -13.29
C ASP A 372 -14.14 -9.38 -12.96
N ARG A 373 -13.41 -9.62 -11.86
CA ARG A 373 -13.11 -10.95 -11.31
C ARG A 373 -14.08 -11.39 -10.19
N ASN A 374 -15.19 -10.67 -10.01
CA ASN A 374 -16.18 -10.92 -8.96
C ASN A 374 -15.61 -10.92 -7.52
N MET A 375 -14.51 -10.22 -7.28
CA MET A 375 -13.91 -10.17 -5.94
C MET A 375 -14.68 -9.26 -4.98
N PHE A 376 -15.25 -8.16 -5.50
CA PHE A 376 -15.99 -7.17 -4.71
C PHE A 376 -17.21 -6.68 -5.49
N ALA A 377 -18.16 -6.08 -4.78
CA ALA A 377 -19.08 -5.13 -5.38
C ALA A 377 -18.42 -3.74 -5.46
N ALA A 378 -18.77 -2.95 -6.44
CA ALA A 378 -18.30 -1.58 -6.54
C ALA A 378 -19.45 -0.60 -6.86
N ILE A 379 -19.30 0.62 -6.35
CA ILE A 379 -20.16 1.75 -6.70
C ILE A 379 -19.25 2.87 -7.19
N HIS A 380 -19.47 3.34 -8.43
CA HIS A 380 -18.73 4.48 -8.92
C HIS A 380 -19.09 5.73 -8.09
N PRO A 381 -18.14 6.62 -7.76
CA PRO A 381 -18.42 7.79 -6.93
C PRO A 381 -19.58 8.68 -7.43
N ASN A 382 -19.74 8.77 -8.75
CA ASN A 382 -20.83 9.55 -9.37
C ASN A 382 -22.20 8.91 -9.22
N ASP A 383 -22.25 7.59 -8.95
CA ASP A 383 -23.50 6.81 -8.77
C ASP A 383 -23.78 6.53 -7.29
N LEU A 384 -22.94 7.07 -6.41
CA LEU A 384 -23.05 6.87 -4.97
C LEU A 384 -24.19 7.73 -4.40
N THR A 385 -25.32 7.09 -4.13
CA THR A 385 -26.45 7.68 -3.39
C THR A 385 -26.78 6.82 -2.18
N PRO A 386 -27.50 7.35 -1.17
CA PRO A 386 -27.95 6.57 -0.03
C PRO A 386 -28.79 5.35 -0.42
N GLU A 387 -29.66 5.49 -1.42
CA GLU A 387 -30.53 4.43 -1.92
C GLU A 387 -29.72 3.31 -2.58
N ARG A 388 -28.78 3.68 -3.50
CA ARG A 388 -27.93 2.72 -4.18
C ARG A 388 -27.05 1.96 -3.21
N LEU A 389 -26.46 2.66 -2.23
CA LEU A 389 -25.65 2.04 -1.20
C LEU A 389 -26.49 1.12 -0.31
N ALA A 390 -27.73 1.50 0.07
CA ALA A 390 -28.63 0.66 0.87
C ALA A 390 -29.01 -0.64 0.14
N GLU A 391 -29.32 -0.55 -1.14
CA GLU A 391 -29.61 -1.70 -2.00
C GLU A 391 -28.40 -2.65 -2.04
N THR A 392 -27.21 -2.12 -2.37
CA THR A 392 -25.97 -2.92 -2.47
C THR A 392 -25.59 -3.55 -1.13
N ILE A 393 -25.73 -2.84 0.00
CA ILE A 393 -25.49 -3.42 1.34
C ILE A 393 -26.44 -4.61 1.58
N THR A 394 -27.71 -4.45 1.26
CA THR A 394 -28.72 -5.49 1.48
C THR A 394 -28.41 -6.74 0.63
N GLU A 395 -28.05 -6.57 -0.63
CA GLU A 395 -27.67 -7.65 -1.53
C GLU A 395 -26.41 -8.38 -1.03
N ARG A 396 -25.38 -7.62 -0.65
CA ARG A 396 -24.08 -8.18 -0.23
C ARG A 396 -24.18 -8.92 1.10
N LEU A 397 -24.96 -8.46 2.04
CA LEU A 397 -25.19 -9.18 3.31
C LEU A 397 -25.95 -10.50 3.11
N LYS A 398 -26.84 -10.57 2.12
CA LYS A 398 -27.54 -11.82 1.77
C LYS A 398 -26.64 -12.80 1.00
N GLY A 399 -25.82 -12.30 0.07
CA GLY A 399 -24.98 -13.11 -0.81
C GLY A 399 -23.66 -13.58 -0.19
N GLY A 400 -23.18 -12.90 0.84
CA GLY A 400 -21.88 -13.19 1.47
C GLY A 400 -20.67 -12.78 0.64
N SER A 401 -19.46 -13.25 1.03
CA SER A 401 -18.22 -13.03 0.29
C SER A 401 -18.16 -13.92 -0.95
N THR A 402 -17.63 -13.36 -2.04
CA THR A 402 -17.30 -14.06 -3.28
C THR A 402 -15.83 -14.49 -3.34
N LEU A 403 -15.04 -14.11 -2.34
CA LEU A 403 -13.63 -14.45 -2.26
C LEU A 403 -13.41 -15.83 -1.64
N ASP A 404 -12.68 -16.67 -2.35
CA ASP A 404 -12.22 -17.98 -1.90
C ASP A 404 -10.75 -18.21 -2.29
N ASP A 405 -10.23 -19.40 -1.99
CA ASP A 405 -8.82 -19.71 -2.26
C ASP A 405 -8.49 -19.83 -3.76
N SER A 406 -9.49 -19.99 -4.62
CA SER A 406 -9.29 -20.16 -6.06
C SER A 406 -9.15 -18.82 -6.80
N ASN A 407 -9.74 -17.75 -6.28
CA ASN A 407 -9.76 -16.44 -6.94
C ASN A 407 -8.91 -15.37 -6.25
N VAL A 408 -8.37 -15.65 -5.05
CA VAL A 408 -7.46 -14.73 -4.36
C VAL A 408 -6.03 -14.87 -4.92
N PRO A 409 -5.39 -13.77 -5.35
CA PRO A 409 -4.02 -13.81 -5.85
C PRO A 409 -3.01 -14.12 -4.73
N ASP A 410 -1.72 -14.24 -5.06
CA ASP A 410 -0.66 -14.42 -4.06
C ASP A 410 -0.64 -13.25 -3.05
N MET A 411 -0.91 -13.57 -1.78
CA MET A 411 -0.95 -12.65 -0.64
C MET A 411 0.30 -12.73 0.25
N PHE A 412 1.35 -13.44 -0.17
CA PHE A 412 2.62 -13.56 0.56
C PHE A 412 3.65 -12.51 0.14
N GLY A 413 3.23 -11.41 -0.48
CA GLY A 413 4.10 -10.39 -1.06
C GLY A 413 5.14 -9.82 -0.10
N ALA A 414 4.82 -9.65 1.18
CA ALA A 414 5.78 -9.18 2.17
C ALA A 414 6.94 -10.17 2.36
N ARG A 415 6.62 -11.48 2.47
CA ARG A 415 7.62 -12.54 2.62
C ARG A 415 8.47 -12.71 1.37
N ASN A 416 7.83 -12.72 0.19
CA ASN A 416 8.52 -12.86 -1.09
C ASN A 416 9.45 -11.68 -1.36
N ALA A 417 9.01 -10.46 -1.04
CA ALA A 417 9.85 -9.27 -1.12
C ALA A 417 11.04 -9.34 -0.17
N ALA A 418 10.81 -9.69 1.11
CA ALA A 418 11.87 -9.85 2.10
C ALA A 418 12.90 -10.91 1.66
N PHE A 419 12.46 -12.05 1.16
CA PHE A 419 13.33 -13.11 0.65
C PHE A 419 14.17 -12.63 -0.54
N THR A 420 13.55 -11.94 -1.51
CA THR A 420 14.27 -11.39 -2.68
C THR A 420 15.29 -10.33 -2.27
N ILE A 421 14.96 -9.47 -1.31
CA ILE A 421 15.86 -8.46 -0.73
C ILE A 421 17.06 -9.14 -0.08
N LEU A 422 16.84 -10.13 0.76
CA LEU A 422 17.90 -10.84 1.47
C LEU A 422 18.81 -11.62 0.51
N ASN A 423 18.25 -12.32 -0.47
CA ASN A 423 19.02 -13.06 -1.47
C ASN A 423 19.84 -12.17 -2.40
N SER A 424 19.49 -10.91 -2.56
CA SER A 424 20.30 -9.98 -3.35
C SER A 424 21.69 -9.75 -2.75
N VAL A 425 21.88 -10.03 -1.47
CA VAL A 425 23.19 -9.93 -0.77
C VAL A 425 23.97 -11.24 -0.80
N SER A 426 23.28 -12.39 -0.72
CA SER A 426 23.95 -13.71 -0.70
C SER A 426 24.69 -14.04 -1.98
N ALA A 427 24.21 -13.55 -3.13
CA ALA A 427 24.82 -13.79 -4.44
C ALA A 427 26.23 -13.17 -4.64
N THR A 428 26.68 -12.30 -3.73
CA THR A 428 28.02 -11.68 -3.80
C THR A 428 29.09 -12.47 -3.03
N ALA A 429 28.68 -13.32 -2.09
CA ALA A 429 29.65 -14.13 -1.34
C ALA A 429 30.28 -15.26 -2.17
N GLU A 430 29.63 -15.67 -3.27
CA GLU A 430 30.14 -16.72 -4.16
C GLU A 430 31.05 -16.18 -5.31
N SER A 431 31.09 -14.86 -5.55
CA SER A 431 31.88 -14.25 -6.61
C SER A 431 33.22 -13.66 -6.12
N GLU A 432 33.53 -13.73 -4.83
CA GLU A 432 34.80 -13.25 -4.23
C GLU A 432 35.68 -14.39 -3.69
N VAL A 433 35.46 -15.66 -4.10
CA VAL A 433 36.30 -16.81 -3.78
C VAL A 433 37.08 -17.26 -5.01
#